data_243214a45dd0e02652bed0988d6e7b90
#
_entry.id   243214a45dd0e02652bed0988d6e7b90
#
_cell.length_a   1.000
_cell.length_b   1.000
_cell.length_c   1.000
_cell.angle_alpha   90.00
_cell.angle_beta   90.00
_cell.angle_gamma   90.00
#
_symmetry.space_group_name_H-M   'P 1'
#
loop_
_entity.id
_entity.type
_entity.pdbx_description
1 polymer ?
#
loop_
_entity_poly.entity_id
_entity_poly.type
_entity_poly.pdbx_seq_one_letter_code
_entity_poly.pdbx_strand_id
1 'polypeptide(L)'
;YRPLRSTFRTKGDICMTNKRLRLTPSEINVVMSMRNNNHNPNNTLLIPDLHCPFCHDDALTFCKDMQEKWDCGNIIFMGDILDNHYSSFFASDPDGMNGGEELERALSQIDGFYEAFPEAIVLNGNHDHLPNRVAFKNGLSSKWIKTLDEMLNVPGWTFKDEHWIGNIKLIHGTARVAHTRMKQDLCSIISGHYHSKSYIQYLQGHNSRHFAMQLGCLIDRNAYAFAYSKQFPHQ
;
A
#
# COMPACT_ATOMS: atom_id res chain seq x y z
N TYR A 1 -0.72 -48.68 -44.61
CA TYR A 1 0.31 -47.63 -44.47
C TYR A 1 -0.01 -46.79 -43.24
N ARG A 2 0.74 -47.00 -42.17
CA ARG A 2 0.73 -46.17 -40.99
C ARG A 2 1.99 -45.29 -41.01
N PRO A 3 1.91 -43.97 -40.83
CA PRO A 3 3.10 -43.20 -40.51
C PRO A 3 3.35 -43.21 -39.00
N LEU A 4 4.61 -43.38 -38.65
CA LEU A 4 5.22 -43.33 -37.33
C LEU A 4 5.01 -41.94 -36.71
N ARG A 5 4.44 -41.89 -35.51
CA ARG A 5 4.46 -40.66 -34.65
C ARG A 5 5.82 -40.58 -33.97
N SER A 6 6.58 -39.58 -34.34
CA SER A 6 7.76 -39.17 -33.60
C SER A 6 7.30 -38.40 -32.35
N THR A 7 7.54 -39.00 -31.19
CA THR A 7 7.39 -38.30 -29.89
C THR A 7 8.62 -37.46 -29.66
N PHE A 8 8.52 -36.17 -29.93
CA PHE A 8 9.42 -35.20 -29.33
C PHE A 8 8.90 -34.86 -27.93
N ARG A 9 9.49 -35.45 -26.90
CA ARG A 9 9.42 -34.94 -25.53
C ARG A 9 10.30 -33.70 -25.48
N THR A 10 9.69 -32.53 -25.40
CA THR A 10 10.36 -31.32 -24.93
C THR A 10 10.53 -31.43 -23.42
N LYS A 11 11.79 -31.44 -23.00
CA LYS A 11 12.18 -31.36 -21.59
C LYS A 11 11.82 -30.00 -21.03
N GLY A 12 11.14 -29.99 -19.89
CA GLY A 12 11.40 -29.05 -18.83
C GLY A 12 10.59 -27.74 -18.86
N ASP A 13 9.27 -27.83 -18.70
CA ASP A 13 8.58 -26.77 -17.97
C ASP A 13 8.98 -26.92 -16.49
N ILE A 14 10.01 -26.17 -16.10
CA ILE A 14 10.31 -25.94 -14.69
C ILE A 14 9.20 -25.02 -14.20
N CYS A 15 8.19 -25.63 -13.60
CA CYS A 15 7.26 -24.92 -12.73
C CYS A 15 8.10 -24.34 -11.58
N MET A 16 8.58 -23.11 -11.77
CA MET A 16 9.17 -22.32 -10.71
C MET A 16 8.03 -21.93 -9.76
N THR A 17 7.69 -22.85 -8.86
CA THR A 17 6.99 -22.45 -7.65
C THR A 17 7.91 -21.45 -6.95
N ASN A 18 7.57 -20.16 -7.03
CA ASN A 18 8.17 -19.10 -6.24
C ASN A 18 7.90 -19.42 -4.76
N LYS A 19 8.70 -20.33 -4.18
CA LYS A 19 8.86 -20.40 -2.74
C LYS A 19 9.64 -19.15 -2.38
N ARG A 20 8.94 -18.08 -1.99
CA ARG A 20 9.56 -16.94 -1.31
C ARG A 20 10.43 -17.51 -0.21
N LEU A 21 11.74 -17.29 -0.29
CA LEU A 21 12.68 -17.60 0.78
C LEU A 21 12.23 -16.76 1.99
N ARG A 22 11.59 -17.41 2.95
CA ARG A 22 11.22 -16.79 4.21
C ARG A 22 12.48 -16.65 5.03
N LEU A 23 13.00 -15.44 5.13
CA LEU A 23 14.03 -15.12 6.10
C LEU A 23 13.43 -15.28 7.50
N THR A 24 14.18 -15.88 8.39
CA THR A 24 13.82 -15.91 9.81
C THR A 24 14.00 -14.50 10.41
N PRO A 25 13.35 -14.16 11.54
CA PRO A 25 13.54 -12.87 12.19
C PRO A 25 15.02 -12.54 12.48
N SER A 26 15.85 -13.54 12.77
CA SER A 26 17.29 -13.36 12.98
C SER A 26 18.05 -13.05 11.69
N GLU A 27 17.68 -13.66 10.57
CA GLU A 27 18.25 -13.37 9.25
C GLU A 27 17.82 -12.00 8.77
N ILE A 28 16.59 -11.60 9.04
CA ILE A 28 16.09 -10.24 8.77
C ILE A 28 16.94 -9.22 9.53
N ASN A 29 17.16 -9.42 10.83
CA ASN A 29 17.99 -8.53 11.63
C ASN A 29 19.44 -8.44 11.11
N VAL A 30 19.99 -9.54 10.59
CA VAL A 30 21.33 -9.54 9.99
C VAL A 30 21.33 -8.77 8.67
N VAL A 31 20.37 -9.01 7.79
CA VAL A 31 20.24 -8.27 6.51
C VAL A 31 20.03 -6.78 6.78
N MET A 32 19.23 -6.44 7.79
CA MET A 32 18.98 -5.06 8.18
C MET A 32 20.21 -4.38 8.81
N SER A 33 20.98 -5.10 9.63
CA SER A 33 22.24 -4.58 10.16
C SER A 33 23.32 -4.38 9.09
N MET A 34 23.26 -5.13 7.99
CA MET A 34 24.18 -4.99 6.85
C MET A 34 23.78 -3.87 5.88
N ARG A 35 22.52 -3.49 5.84
CA ARG A 35 22.06 -2.27 5.16
C ARG A 35 22.33 -1.12 6.13
N ASN A 36 23.54 -0.55 6.06
CA ASN A 36 23.81 0.75 6.69
C ASN A 36 22.75 1.72 6.17
N ASN A 37 21.78 1.99 7.02
CA ASN A 37 20.79 3.03 6.76
C ASN A 37 21.52 4.36 6.96
N ASN A 38 22.27 4.77 5.93
CA ASN A 38 23.08 6.00 5.95
C ASN A 38 22.20 7.26 5.91
N HIS A 39 20.88 7.08 5.83
CA HIS A 39 19.93 8.19 5.77
C HIS A 39 19.66 8.83 7.12
N ASN A 40 19.33 10.12 7.09
CA ASN A 40 19.04 10.90 8.28
C ASN A 40 17.76 10.41 8.98
N PRO A 41 17.85 9.90 10.23
CA PRO A 41 16.69 9.38 10.95
C PRO A 41 15.66 10.46 11.33
N ASN A 42 15.98 11.75 11.15
CA ASN A 42 15.02 12.83 11.40
C ASN A 42 14.16 13.16 10.18
N ASN A 43 14.55 12.67 9.00
CA ASN A 43 13.79 12.88 7.77
C ASN A 43 12.88 11.67 7.49
N THR A 44 11.64 11.95 7.16
CA THR A 44 10.62 10.92 6.92
C THR A 44 10.07 11.04 5.52
N LEU A 45 10.12 9.94 4.75
CA LEU A 45 9.40 9.80 3.51
C LEU A 45 8.00 9.28 3.79
N LEU A 46 6.99 10.03 3.36
CA LEU A 46 5.59 9.61 3.42
C LEU A 46 5.18 9.12 2.04
N ILE A 47 4.85 7.85 1.94
CA ILE A 47 4.42 7.20 0.70
C ILE A 47 2.89 7.10 0.74
N PRO A 48 2.16 7.86 -0.12
CA PRO A 48 0.71 7.84 -0.13
C PRO A 48 0.17 6.58 -0.81
N ASP A 49 -1.14 6.48 -0.84
CA ASP A 49 -2.00 5.43 -1.36
C ASP A 49 -1.43 4.79 -2.65
N LEU A 50 -1.03 3.53 -2.58
CA LEU A 50 -0.44 2.75 -3.69
C LEU A 50 -1.51 2.07 -4.54
N HIS A 51 -2.51 1.48 -3.88
CA HIS A 51 -3.55 0.67 -4.51
C HIS A 51 -2.99 -0.41 -5.44
N CYS A 52 -2.00 -1.17 -4.98
CA CYS A 52 -1.48 -2.29 -5.76
C CYS A 52 -2.62 -3.28 -6.12
N PRO A 53 -2.72 -3.76 -7.35
CA PRO A 53 -1.71 -3.71 -8.42
C PRO A 53 -1.81 -2.50 -9.35
N PHE A 54 -2.58 -1.47 -9.03
CA PHE A 54 -2.85 -0.31 -9.89
C PHE A 54 -1.95 0.89 -9.61
N CYS A 55 -0.85 0.71 -8.89
CA CYS A 55 0.09 1.79 -8.68
C CYS A 55 0.84 2.11 -9.99
N HIS A 56 1.26 3.38 -10.14
CA HIS A 56 1.99 3.83 -11.31
C HIS A 56 3.32 3.08 -11.45
N ASP A 57 3.69 2.71 -12.67
CA ASP A 57 4.90 1.92 -12.95
C ASP A 57 6.18 2.56 -12.39
N ASP A 58 6.26 3.90 -12.41
CA ASP A 58 7.40 4.66 -11.89
C ASP A 58 7.33 4.92 -10.38
N ALA A 59 6.27 4.50 -9.69
CA ALA A 59 6.04 4.86 -8.27
C ALA A 59 7.20 4.43 -7.37
N LEU A 60 7.69 3.20 -7.53
CA LEU A 60 8.80 2.69 -6.74
C LEU A 60 10.09 3.48 -7.00
N THR A 61 10.41 3.74 -8.27
CA THR A 61 11.60 4.51 -8.65
C THR A 61 11.51 5.93 -8.09
N PHE A 62 10.37 6.58 -8.24
CA PHE A 62 10.12 7.90 -7.66
C PHE A 62 10.30 7.94 -6.14
N CYS A 63 9.78 6.95 -5.41
CA CYS A 63 9.94 6.88 -3.96
C CYS A 63 11.41 6.73 -3.56
N LYS A 64 12.18 5.90 -4.27
CA LYS A 64 13.62 5.74 -4.04
C LYS A 64 14.39 7.03 -4.31
N ASP A 65 14.10 7.70 -5.42
CA ASP A 65 14.72 8.99 -5.77
C ASP A 65 14.40 10.07 -4.72
N MET A 66 13.19 10.06 -4.18
CA MET A 66 12.80 11.00 -3.11
C MET A 66 13.47 10.67 -1.79
N GLN A 67 13.64 9.39 -1.45
CA GLN A 67 14.39 8.96 -0.27
C GLN A 67 15.84 9.48 -0.34
N GLU A 68 16.52 9.21 -1.44
CA GLU A 68 17.90 9.65 -1.68
C GLU A 68 18.02 11.19 -1.67
N LYS A 69 17.16 11.86 -2.43
CA LYS A 69 17.19 13.32 -2.58
C LYS A 69 17.03 14.06 -1.26
N TRP A 70 16.18 13.55 -0.38
CA TRP A 70 15.84 14.19 0.88
C TRP A 70 16.45 13.49 2.09
N ASP A 71 17.30 12.50 1.84
CA ASP A 71 18.01 11.75 2.89
C ASP A 71 17.06 11.22 3.97
N CYS A 72 15.98 10.53 3.54
CA CYS A 72 14.93 10.07 4.45
C CYS A 72 15.28 8.73 5.09
N GLY A 73 15.54 8.72 6.40
CA GLY A 73 15.82 7.51 7.17
C GLY A 73 14.58 6.80 7.70
N ASN A 74 13.43 7.47 7.74
CA ASN A 74 12.16 6.87 8.14
C ASN A 74 11.22 6.76 6.95
N ILE A 75 10.52 5.63 6.85
CA ILE A 75 9.56 5.35 5.79
C ILE A 75 8.19 5.09 6.41
N ILE A 76 7.18 5.79 5.93
CA ILE A 76 5.80 5.60 6.38
C ILE A 76 4.88 5.50 5.16
N PHE A 77 4.24 4.36 4.98
CA PHE A 77 3.14 4.19 4.04
C PHE A 77 1.84 4.67 4.67
N MET A 78 1.10 5.49 3.94
CA MET A 78 -0.07 6.17 4.50
C MET A 78 -1.37 5.37 4.38
N GLY A 79 -1.28 4.08 4.06
CA GLY A 79 -2.41 3.15 3.90
C GLY A 79 -2.85 2.98 2.45
N ASP A 80 -3.89 2.18 2.26
CA ASP A 80 -4.38 1.77 0.95
C ASP A 80 -3.25 1.22 0.06
N ILE A 81 -2.49 0.28 0.63
CA ILE A 81 -1.41 -0.42 -0.09
C ILE A 81 -2.00 -1.34 -1.15
N LEU A 82 -3.11 -2.02 -0.81
CA LEU A 82 -3.90 -2.85 -1.71
C LEU A 82 -5.12 -2.09 -2.21
N ASP A 83 -5.54 -2.33 -3.45
CA ASP A 83 -6.82 -1.83 -3.95
C ASP A 83 -8.00 -2.69 -3.50
N ASN A 84 -7.83 -4.02 -3.58
CA ASN A 84 -8.90 -4.97 -3.26
C ASN A 84 -10.21 -4.66 -4.00
N HIS A 85 -10.11 -4.25 -5.28
CA HIS A 85 -11.23 -3.82 -6.09
C HIS A 85 -12.34 -4.87 -6.16
N TYR A 86 -11.96 -6.14 -6.32
CA TYR A 86 -12.92 -7.25 -6.38
C TYR A 86 -13.76 -7.40 -5.09
N SER A 87 -13.22 -6.97 -3.95
CA SER A 87 -13.91 -6.95 -2.65
C SER A 87 -14.61 -5.62 -2.34
N SER A 88 -14.64 -4.68 -3.29
CA SER A 88 -15.26 -3.37 -3.12
C SER A 88 -16.80 -3.48 -3.10
N PHE A 89 -17.47 -2.38 -2.74
CA PHE A 89 -18.95 -2.30 -2.82
C PHE A 89 -19.46 -1.99 -4.20
N PHE A 90 -18.59 -1.58 -5.09
CA PHE A 90 -18.94 -1.25 -6.48
C PHE A 90 -19.03 -2.53 -7.31
N ALA A 91 -19.79 -2.47 -8.38
CA ALA A 91 -19.86 -3.58 -9.32
C ALA A 91 -18.47 -3.83 -9.91
N SER A 92 -18.03 -5.09 -9.85
CA SER A 92 -16.79 -5.50 -10.50
C SER A 92 -17.01 -5.52 -12.01
N ASP A 93 -15.99 -5.10 -12.77
CA ASP A 93 -15.99 -5.23 -14.21
C ASP A 93 -15.93 -6.74 -14.56
N PRO A 94 -16.89 -7.28 -15.31
CA PRO A 94 -16.89 -8.69 -15.67
C PRO A 94 -15.68 -9.10 -16.54
N ASP A 95 -15.07 -8.15 -17.23
CA ASP A 95 -13.85 -8.35 -18.03
C ASP A 95 -12.56 -8.05 -17.24
N GLY A 96 -12.69 -7.71 -15.96
CA GLY A 96 -11.57 -7.40 -15.06
C GLY A 96 -10.90 -8.64 -14.47
N MET A 97 -9.87 -8.40 -13.69
CA MET A 97 -9.18 -9.45 -12.93
C MET A 97 -10.11 -10.05 -11.86
N ASN A 98 -10.01 -11.35 -11.64
CA ASN A 98 -10.59 -11.95 -10.45
C ASN A 98 -9.76 -11.60 -9.19
N GLY A 99 -10.36 -11.78 -7.99
CA GLY A 99 -9.71 -11.37 -6.75
C GLY A 99 -8.39 -12.09 -6.44
N GLY A 100 -8.21 -13.32 -6.93
CA GLY A 100 -6.95 -14.05 -6.78
C GLY A 100 -5.84 -13.46 -7.66
N GLU A 101 -6.16 -13.19 -8.91
CA GLU A 101 -5.22 -12.58 -9.87
C GLU A 101 -4.82 -11.15 -9.44
N GLU A 102 -5.80 -10.36 -8.96
CA GLU A 102 -5.55 -9.04 -8.41
C GLU A 102 -4.55 -9.10 -7.25
N LEU A 103 -4.77 -10.03 -6.30
CA LEU A 103 -3.89 -10.20 -5.16
C LEU A 103 -2.48 -10.65 -5.58
N GLU A 104 -2.35 -11.62 -6.49
CA GLU A 104 -1.05 -12.09 -6.96
C GLU A 104 -0.22 -10.97 -7.61
N ARG A 105 -0.86 -10.15 -8.44
CA ARG A 105 -0.21 -8.99 -9.06
C ARG A 105 0.18 -7.93 -8.02
N ALA A 106 -0.71 -7.66 -7.06
CA ALA A 106 -0.44 -6.72 -5.97
C ALA A 106 0.77 -7.17 -5.14
N LEU A 107 0.82 -8.45 -4.76
CA LEU A 107 1.93 -9.00 -4.00
C LEU A 107 3.25 -8.87 -4.75
N SER A 108 3.26 -9.07 -6.07
CA SER A 108 4.46 -8.88 -6.90
C SER A 108 4.99 -7.44 -6.89
N GLN A 109 4.09 -6.44 -6.90
CA GLN A 109 4.50 -5.03 -6.80
C GLN A 109 4.99 -4.69 -5.40
N ILE A 110 4.29 -5.16 -4.36
CA ILE A 110 4.64 -4.92 -2.96
C ILE A 110 6.00 -5.53 -2.61
N ASP A 111 6.37 -6.66 -3.20
CA ASP A 111 7.72 -7.23 -3.04
C ASP A 111 8.81 -6.22 -3.42
N GLY A 112 8.64 -5.48 -4.52
CA GLY A 112 9.58 -4.44 -4.92
C GLY A 112 9.67 -3.29 -3.91
N PHE A 113 8.55 -2.86 -3.35
CA PHE A 113 8.54 -1.86 -2.27
C PHE A 113 9.18 -2.40 -0.98
N TYR A 114 8.91 -3.65 -0.63
CA TYR A 114 9.52 -4.27 0.56
C TYR A 114 11.04 -4.45 0.40
N GLU A 115 11.52 -4.81 -0.77
CA GLU A 115 12.95 -4.90 -1.05
C GLU A 115 13.65 -3.53 -0.95
N ALA A 116 12.97 -2.46 -1.40
CA ALA A 116 13.50 -1.10 -1.32
C ALA A 116 13.42 -0.52 0.10
N PHE A 117 12.32 -0.77 0.80
CA PHE A 117 11.99 -0.22 2.12
C PHE A 117 11.66 -1.34 3.12
N PRO A 118 12.66 -2.15 3.53
CA PRO A 118 12.42 -3.34 4.35
C PRO A 118 11.94 -3.04 5.77
N GLU A 119 12.15 -1.82 6.27
CA GLU A 119 11.63 -1.31 7.53
C GLU A 119 10.73 -0.12 7.28
N ALA A 120 9.47 -0.21 7.66
CA ALA A 120 8.51 0.87 7.50
C ALA A 120 7.38 0.79 8.52
N ILE A 121 6.74 1.93 8.76
CA ILE A 121 5.43 1.99 9.39
C ILE A 121 4.39 2.02 8.27
N VAL A 122 3.33 1.25 8.43
CA VAL A 122 2.21 1.19 7.48
C VAL A 122 0.94 1.58 8.23
N LEU A 123 0.27 2.61 7.77
CA LEU A 123 -1.05 2.95 8.31
C LEU A 123 -2.11 2.06 7.65
N ASN A 124 -3.10 1.65 8.43
CA ASN A 124 -4.20 0.86 7.93
C ASN A 124 -5.13 1.73 7.06
N GLY A 125 -5.25 1.36 5.78
CA GLY A 125 -6.17 1.98 4.85
C GLY A 125 -7.54 1.30 4.82
N ASN A 126 -8.53 1.95 4.24
CA ASN A 126 -9.87 1.36 4.15
C ASN A 126 -9.96 0.27 3.07
N HIS A 127 -9.16 0.35 2.01
CA HIS A 127 -9.08 -0.69 0.99
C HIS A 127 -8.38 -1.94 1.50
N ASP A 128 -7.37 -1.80 2.34
CA ASP A 128 -6.61 -2.90 2.93
C ASP A 128 -7.51 -3.89 3.70
N HIS A 129 -8.63 -3.40 4.25
CA HIS A 129 -9.57 -4.20 5.06
C HIS A 129 -10.85 -4.63 4.32
N LEU A 130 -10.97 -4.36 3.01
CA LEU A 130 -12.18 -4.74 2.26
C LEU A 130 -12.47 -6.25 2.30
N PRO A 131 -11.49 -7.15 2.12
CA PRO A 131 -11.73 -8.59 2.21
C PRO A 131 -12.25 -9.01 3.59
N ASN A 132 -11.69 -8.45 4.68
CA ASN A 132 -12.12 -8.74 6.04
C ASN A 132 -13.57 -8.32 6.28
N ARG A 133 -13.97 -7.17 5.74
CA ARG A 133 -15.33 -6.67 5.83
C ARG A 133 -16.33 -7.53 5.05
N VAL A 134 -15.95 -8.00 3.85
CA VAL A 134 -16.77 -8.93 3.06
C VAL A 134 -16.93 -10.25 3.81
N ALA A 135 -15.86 -10.79 4.35
CA ALA A 135 -15.89 -12.01 5.14
C ALA A 135 -16.78 -11.89 6.38
N PHE A 136 -16.67 -10.80 7.13
CA PHE A 136 -17.51 -10.51 8.30
C PHE A 136 -18.99 -10.44 7.92
N LYS A 137 -19.35 -9.76 6.83
CA LYS A 137 -20.73 -9.69 6.33
C LYS A 137 -21.32 -11.06 5.98
N ASN A 138 -20.48 -11.98 5.52
CA ASN A 138 -20.88 -13.35 5.20
C ASN A 138 -20.73 -14.33 6.39
N GLY A 139 -20.54 -13.82 7.58
CA GLY A 139 -20.48 -14.64 8.82
C GLY A 139 -19.19 -15.43 8.98
N LEU A 140 -18.14 -15.13 8.21
CA LEU A 140 -16.85 -15.79 8.37
C LEU A 140 -16.08 -15.17 9.55
N SER A 141 -15.64 -16.01 10.48
CA SER A 141 -14.83 -15.57 11.62
C SER A 141 -13.46 -15.05 11.15
N SER A 142 -12.99 -13.94 11.76
CA SER A 142 -11.64 -13.41 11.53
C SER A 142 -10.52 -14.42 11.77
N LYS A 143 -10.77 -15.45 12.57
CA LYS A 143 -9.82 -16.54 12.83
C LYS A 143 -9.47 -17.38 11.57
N TRP A 144 -10.30 -17.30 10.54
CA TRP A 144 -10.06 -17.97 9.25
C TRP A 144 -9.33 -17.10 8.24
N ILE A 145 -9.09 -15.83 8.56
CA ILE A 145 -8.51 -14.85 7.63
C ILE A 145 -7.11 -14.52 8.15
N LYS A 146 -6.15 -14.49 7.26
CA LYS A 146 -4.81 -13.99 7.58
C LYS A 146 -4.88 -12.50 7.88
N THR A 147 -4.04 -12.06 8.81
CA THR A 147 -3.77 -10.62 8.99
C THR A 147 -3.08 -10.04 7.76
N LEU A 148 -3.11 -8.72 7.61
CA LEU A 148 -2.53 -8.05 6.45
C LEU A 148 -1.02 -8.31 6.36
N ASP A 149 -0.31 -8.22 7.46
CA ASP A 149 1.13 -8.50 7.55
C ASP A 149 1.48 -9.95 7.22
N GLU A 150 0.68 -10.92 7.69
CA GLU A 150 0.84 -12.33 7.34
C GLU A 150 0.59 -12.60 5.85
N MET A 151 -0.40 -11.91 5.26
CA MET A 151 -0.74 -12.07 3.87
C MET A 151 0.31 -11.44 2.95
N LEU A 152 0.77 -10.22 3.27
CA LEU A 152 1.80 -9.52 2.53
C LEU A 152 3.21 -10.12 2.72
N ASN A 153 3.43 -10.84 3.83
CA ASN A 153 4.73 -11.42 4.20
C ASN A 153 5.85 -10.36 4.26
N VAL A 154 5.60 -9.29 5.01
CA VAL A 154 6.47 -8.12 5.17
C VAL A 154 6.87 -7.94 6.65
N PRO A 155 7.68 -8.85 7.22
CA PRO A 155 7.92 -8.92 8.67
C PRO A 155 8.62 -7.69 9.27
N GLY A 156 9.24 -6.84 8.43
CA GLY A 156 9.86 -5.58 8.87
C GLY A 156 8.89 -4.40 8.87
N TRP A 157 7.67 -4.57 8.37
CA TRP A 157 6.67 -3.51 8.40
C TRP A 157 5.80 -3.58 9.64
N THR A 158 5.57 -2.42 10.27
CA THR A 158 4.71 -2.31 11.44
C THR A 158 3.41 -1.62 11.10
N PHE A 159 2.28 -2.34 11.22
CA PHE A 159 0.94 -1.84 10.89
C PHE A 159 0.31 -1.10 12.07
N LYS A 160 -0.29 0.07 11.81
CA LYS A 160 -0.92 0.95 12.81
C LYS A 160 -2.14 1.66 12.24
N ASP A 161 -3.10 2.00 13.08
CA ASP A 161 -4.25 2.82 12.69
C ASP A 161 -3.87 4.31 12.60
N GLU A 162 -2.95 4.74 13.45
CA GLU A 162 -2.40 6.10 13.47
C GLU A 162 -0.95 6.08 13.94
N HIS A 163 -0.20 7.12 13.57
CA HIS A 163 1.17 7.34 14.05
C HIS A 163 1.40 8.80 14.39
N TRP A 164 2.29 9.06 15.32
CA TRP A 164 2.64 10.42 15.76
C TRP A 164 4.12 10.70 15.52
N ILE A 165 4.41 11.83 14.88
CA ILE A 165 5.75 12.40 14.79
C ILE A 165 5.72 13.70 15.60
N GLY A 166 6.25 13.67 16.81
CA GLY A 166 6.12 14.79 17.74
C GLY A 166 4.64 15.11 18.01
N ASN A 167 4.18 16.29 17.61
CA ASN A 167 2.78 16.75 17.74
C ASN A 167 1.98 16.65 16.43
N ILE A 168 2.50 15.95 15.44
CA ILE A 168 1.85 15.76 14.14
C ILE A 168 1.24 14.35 14.11
N LYS A 169 -0.07 14.29 13.88
CA LYS A 169 -0.81 13.04 13.74
C LYS A 169 -0.86 12.61 12.28
N LEU A 170 -0.45 11.39 12.02
CA LEU A 170 -0.53 10.73 10.72
C LEU A 170 -1.64 9.68 10.76
N ILE A 171 -2.55 9.73 9.79
CA ILE A 171 -3.65 8.79 9.61
C ILE A 171 -3.85 8.54 8.12
N HIS A 172 -4.35 7.35 7.76
CA HIS A 172 -4.78 7.17 6.36
C HIS A 172 -5.91 8.16 6.02
N GLY A 173 -6.87 8.28 6.86
CA GLY A 173 -8.06 9.11 6.65
C GLY A 173 -9.30 8.27 6.38
N THR A 174 -10.44 8.96 6.37
CA THR A 174 -11.75 8.38 6.08
C THR A 174 -12.65 9.45 5.45
N ALA A 175 -13.88 9.59 5.88
CA ALA A 175 -14.87 10.52 5.33
C ALA A 175 -14.52 12.03 5.41
N ARG A 176 -13.36 12.42 5.94
CA ARG A 176 -12.99 13.83 6.15
C ARG A 176 -11.57 14.12 5.69
N VAL A 177 -11.41 15.22 4.94
CA VAL A 177 -10.08 15.70 4.51
C VAL A 177 -9.26 16.21 5.70
N ALA A 178 -7.94 16.22 5.55
CA ALA A 178 -6.97 16.60 6.59
C ALA A 178 -7.31 17.93 7.28
N HIS A 179 -7.71 18.95 6.53
CA HIS A 179 -8.06 20.26 7.09
C HIS A 179 -9.27 20.22 8.05
N THR A 180 -10.31 19.45 7.72
CA THR A 180 -11.47 19.30 8.60
C THR A 180 -11.08 18.53 9.86
N ARG A 181 -10.25 17.51 9.71
CA ARG A 181 -9.76 16.71 10.84
C ARG A 181 -8.87 17.53 11.78
N MET A 182 -7.95 18.34 11.23
CA MET A 182 -7.12 19.25 12.01
C MET A 182 -7.93 20.16 12.94
N LYS A 183 -9.04 20.72 12.42
CA LYS A 183 -9.94 21.59 13.22
C LYS A 183 -10.66 20.85 14.33
N GLN A 184 -10.93 19.56 14.15
CA GLN A 184 -11.62 18.74 15.14
C GLN A 184 -10.67 18.22 16.21
N ASP A 185 -9.50 17.71 15.79
CA ASP A 185 -8.54 17.10 16.68
C ASP A 185 -7.62 18.14 17.34
N LEU A 186 -7.65 19.41 16.88
CA LEU A 186 -6.83 20.52 17.35
C LEU A 186 -5.34 20.21 17.37
N CYS A 187 -4.87 19.48 16.37
CA CYS A 187 -3.46 19.14 16.17
C CYS A 187 -3.11 19.18 14.67
N SER A 188 -1.82 19.19 14.35
CA SER A 188 -1.38 19.06 12.96
C SER A 188 -1.68 17.66 12.45
N ILE A 189 -2.20 17.55 11.21
CA ILE A 189 -2.66 16.29 10.60
C ILE A 189 -2.01 16.11 9.22
N ILE A 190 -1.55 14.89 8.96
CA ILE A 190 -1.19 14.43 7.62
C ILE A 190 -2.08 13.23 7.29
N SER A 191 -2.74 13.24 6.13
CA SER A 191 -3.58 12.11 5.70
C SER A 191 -3.50 11.80 4.21
N GLY A 192 -3.72 10.52 3.85
CA GLY A 192 -3.97 9.98 2.52
C GLY A 192 -5.45 9.99 2.14
N HIS A 193 -5.95 8.94 1.50
CA HIS A 193 -7.35 8.63 1.18
C HIS A 193 -7.98 9.47 0.04
N TYR A 194 -7.70 10.76 -0.05
CA TYR A 194 -8.31 11.62 -1.08
C TYR A 194 -7.37 11.79 -2.27
N HIS A 195 -7.44 10.90 -3.24
CA HIS A 195 -6.53 10.81 -4.38
C HIS A 195 -6.44 12.08 -5.22
N SER A 196 -7.55 12.83 -5.34
CA SER A 196 -7.62 14.05 -6.15
C SER A 196 -7.21 15.32 -5.41
N LYS A 197 -6.80 15.22 -4.14
CA LYS A 197 -6.46 16.36 -3.30
C LYS A 197 -5.04 16.27 -2.80
N SER A 198 -4.25 17.32 -3.09
CA SER A 198 -2.90 17.47 -2.55
C SER A 198 -2.73 18.93 -2.15
N TYR A 199 -2.54 19.18 -0.85
CA TYR A 199 -2.38 20.55 -0.33
C TYR A 199 -1.74 20.56 1.05
N ILE A 200 -1.21 21.74 1.44
CA ILE A 200 -0.85 22.07 2.81
C ILE A 200 -1.64 23.34 3.19
N GLN A 201 -2.36 23.29 4.31
CA GLN A 201 -3.08 24.43 4.87
C GLN A 201 -2.70 24.65 6.33
N TYR A 202 -2.62 25.91 6.73
CA TYR A 202 -2.30 26.29 8.09
C TYR A 202 -3.52 26.85 8.81
N LEU A 203 -3.60 26.57 10.11
CA LEU A 203 -4.54 27.18 11.05
C LEU A 203 -3.73 27.86 12.13
N GLN A 204 -3.89 29.17 12.25
CA GLN A 204 -3.22 29.99 13.24
C GLN A 204 -4.22 30.40 14.32
N GLY A 205 -3.98 29.96 15.54
CA GLY A 205 -4.65 30.45 16.74
C GLY A 205 -3.80 31.52 17.47
N HIS A 206 -4.27 32.00 18.60
CA HIS A 206 -3.52 32.98 19.41
C HIS A 206 -2.20 32.38 19.91
N ASN A 207 -2.25 31.15 20.44
CA ASN A 207 -1.10 30.46 21.07
C ASN A 207 -0.67 29.18 20.33
N SER A 208 -1.26 28.87 19.17
CA SER A 208 -0.97 27.62 18.47
C SER A 208 -1.00 27.82 16.95
N ARG A 209 -0.16 27.07 16.28
CA ARG A 209 -0.17 26.94 14.83
C ARG A 209 -0.19 25.48 14.48
N HIS A 210 -1.20 25.10 13.70
CA HIS A 210 -1.35 23.74 13.17
C HIS A 210 -1.32 23.77 11.66
N PHE A 211 -1.00 22.63 11.05
CA PHE A 211 -1.15 22.46 9.62
C PHE A 211 -1.90 21.16 9.29
N ALA A 212 -2.56 21.17 8.17
CA ALA A 212 -3.16 19.99 7.55
C ALA A 212 -2.48 19.75 6.21
N MET A 213 -1.94 18.55 6.03
CA MET A 213 -1.35 18.10 4.78
C MET A 213 -2.19 16.94 4.23
N GLN A 214 -2.76 17.13 3.05
CA GLN A 214 -3.43 16.08 2.31
C GLN A 214 -2.47 15.58 1.25
N LEU A 215 -2.17 14.30 1.29
CA LEU A 215 -1.35 13.64 0.28
C LEU A 215 -2.25 13.20 -0.87
N GLY A 216 -1.70 13.20 -2.09
CA GLY A 216 -2.33 12.59 -3.24
C GLY A 216 -2.21 11.06 -3.17
N CYS A 217 -2.07 10.43 -4.36
CA CYS A 217 -1.86 8.99 -4.48
C CYS A 217 -0.79 8.69 -5.52
N LEU A 218 -0.34 7.44 -5.56
CA LEU A 218 0.59 6.91 -6.56
C LEU A 218 -0.08 5.97 -7.56
N ILE A 219 -1.39 6.10 -7.74
CA ILE A 219 -2.18 5.29 -8.65
C ILE A 219 -2.00 5.78 -10.09
N ASP A 220 -1.90 4.86 -11.04
CA ASP A 220 -2.05 5.21 -12.45
C ASP A 220 -3.49 5.64 -12.75
N ARG A 221 -3.67 6.84 -13.32
CA ARG A 221 -5.00 7.37 -13.68
C ARG A 221 -5.74 6.54 -14.71
N ASN A 222 -5.03 5.75 -15.50
CA ASN A 222 -5.60 4.84 -16.48
C ASN A 222 -5.81 3.44 -15.90
N ALA A 223 -5.41 3.24 -14.66
CA ALA A 223 -5.56 1.97 -13.99
C ALA A 223 -7.02 1.57 -13.80
N TYR A 224 -7.23 0.29 -13.68
CA TYR A 224 -8.55 -0.32 -13.51
C TYR A 224 -9.32 0.24 -12.31
N ALA A 225 -8.63 0.64 -11.22
CA ALA A 225 -9.24 1.26 -10.05
C ALA A 225 -10.11 2.49 -10.34
N PHE A 226 -9.87 3.17 -11.47
CA PHE A 226 -10.68 4.31 -11.92
C PHE A 226 -11.72 3.95 -12.99
N ALA A 227 -11.74 2.72 -13.49
CA ALA A 227 -12.62 2.32 -14.59
C ALA A 227 -14.11 2.47 -14.20
N TYR A 228 -14.48 2.12 -12.98
CA TYR A 228 -15.85 2.26 -12.49
C TYR A 228 -16.32 3.72 -12.39
N SER A 229 -15.42 4.65 -12.06
CA SER A 229 -15.76 6.08 -12.00
C SER A 229 -16.02 6.70 -13.38
N LYS A 230 -15.50 6.08 -14.46
CA LYS A 230 -15.78 6.47 -15.85
C LYS A 230 -17.11 5.95 -16.34
N GLN A 231 -17.57 4.80 -15.82
CA GLN A 231 -18.88 4.23 -16.17
C GLN A 231 -20.05 4.98 -15.51
N PHE A 232 -19.81 5.61 -14.36
CA PHE A 232 -20.83 6.33 -13.59
C PHE A 232 -20.38 7.74 -13.23
N PRO A 233 -20.18 8.64 -14.22
CA PRO A 233 -19.60 9.97 -13.98
C PRO A 233 -20.47 10.92 -13.14
N HIS A 234 -21.67 10.51 -12.72
CA HIS A 234 -22.66 11.36 -12.04
C HIS A 234 -23.16 10.82 -10.70
N GLN A 235 -22.41 9.95 -10.05
CA GLN A 235 -22.74 9.54 -8.67
C GLN A 235 -21.87 10.25 -7.65
#